data_f716ddccd6d9429a0a76b9c2493b44ca
#
_entry.id   f716ddccd6d9429a0a76b9c2493b44ca
#
_cell.length_a   1.000
_cell.length_b   1.000
_cell.length_c   1.000
_cell.angle_alpha   90.00
_cell.angle_beta   90.00
_cell.angle_gamma   90.00
#
_symmetry.space_group_name_H-M   'P 1'
#
loop_
_entity.id
_entity.type
_entity.pdbx_description
1 polymer ?
#
loop_
_entity_poly.entity_id
_entity_poly.type
_entity_poly.pdbx_seq_one_letter_code
_entity_poly.pdbx_strand_id
1 'polypeptide(L)'
;MENLRGILFMILAMAGFAFEDLFIKTLSAHLPVSEIILILGSTGSIIFLIIALLQRAPIIHKDLLNRYVITRTVFELFGALFFVIAIALTPLSSASAILQITPLLVTIGAAVFFRENVGWRRWTAVLIGFIGVLLILRPGFGGFMPASIFALLGAMFLAGRDLATRAMKVNLPSVTIALYAFLAFGISGFFIMPFNSAMIALTSTDIMYFIGASVFGVIAYYSLVIASRIGEMSVISPFRYSRIVFAMLLSILVLKENPDSLTLIGATVIVASGLYTFIRESVLNKPQ
;
A
#
# COMPACT_ATOMS: atom_id res chain seq x y z
N MET A 1 -22.71 -9.67 11.60
CA MET A 1 -22.20 -8.40 12.17
C MET A 1 -20.67 -8.25 11.98
N GLU A 2 -19.90 -9.33 12.01
CA GLU A 2 -18.43 -9.29 11.87
C GLU A 2 -17.95 -8.78 10.51
N ASN A 3 -18.55 -9.22 9.42
CA ASN A 3 -18.21 -8.73 8.08
C ASN A 3 -18.43 -7.22 7.93
N LEU A 4 -19.53 -6.67 8.49
CA LEU A 4 -19.77 -5.21 8.45
C LEU A 4 -18.70 -4.43 9.22
N ARG A 5 -18.30 -4.91 10.41
CA ARG A 5 -17.19 -4.31 11.16
C ARG A 5 -15.87 -4.39 10.38
N GLY A 6 -15.57 -5.54 9.76
CA GLY A 6 -14.40 -5.70 8.91
C GLY A 6 -14.37 -4.73 7.73
N ILE A 7 -15.52 -4.53 7.06
CA ILE A 7 -15.69 -3.55 5.98
C ILE A 7 -15.40 -2.13 6.48
N LEU A 8 -15.98 -1.73 7.61
CA LEU A 8 -15.79 -0.40 8.18
C LEU A 8 -14.31 -0.14 8.52
N PHE A 9 -13.64 -1.12 9.17
CA PHE A 9 -12.21 -1.02 9.43
C PHE A 9 -11.37 -0.98 8.14
N MET A 10 -11.76 -1.71 7.09
CA MET A 10 -11.06 -1.65 5.81
C MET A 10 -11.21 -0.27 5.16
N ILE A 11 -12.42 0.30 5.14
CA ILE A 11 -12.65 1.65 4.60
C ILE A 11 -11.86 2.68 5.41
N LEU A 12 -11.87 2.58 6.75
CA LEU A 12 -11.08 3.45 7.62
C LEU A 12 -9.59 3.34 7.34
N ALA A 13 -9.09 2.12 7.14
CA ALA A 13 -7.69 1.89 6.76
C ALA A 13 -7.35 2.56 5.44
N MET A 14 -8.21 2.41 4.43
CA MET A 14 -7.99 2.98 3.10
C MET A 14 -8.06 4.51 3.10
N ALA A 15 -8.98 5.08 3.87
CA ALA A 15 -9.04 6.53 4.08
C ALA A 15 -7.77 7.04 4.78
N GLY A 16 -7.35 6.37 5.86
CA GLY A 16 -6.14 6.74 6.60
C GLY A 16 -4.88 6.71 5.72
N PHE A 17 -4.69 5.66 4.91
CA PHE A 17 -3.59 5.62 3.95
C PHE A 17 -3.66 6.74 2.90
N ALA A 18 -4.85 7.11 2.43
CA ALA A 18 -4.98 8.21 1.48
C ALA A 18 -4.60 9.57 2.11
N PHE A 19 -4.93 9.79 3.40
CA PHE A 19 -4.47 10.97 4.13
C PHE A 19 -2.96 10.96 4.38
N GLU A 20 -2.38 9.81 4.75
CA GLU A 20 -0.93 9.64 4.86
C GLU A 20 -0.24 9.99 3.54
N ASP A 21 -0.74 9.45 2.42
CA ASP A 21 -0.22 9.72 1.07
C ASP A 21 -0.30 11.23 0.73
N LEU A 22 -1.38 11.91 1.12
CA LEU A 22 -1.54 13.36 0.94
C LEU A 22 -0.44 14.14 1.67
N PHE A 23 -0.18 13.81 2.95
CA PHE A 23 0.87 14.47 3.73
C PHE A 23 2.25 14.19 3.15
N ILE A 24 2.53 12.94 2.75
CA ILE A 24 3.78 12.58 2.06
C ILE A 24 3.95 13.41 0.78
N LYS A 25 2.89 13.53 -0.02
CA LYS A 25 2.90 14.33 -1.26
C LYS A 25 3.18 15.80 -0.98
N THR A 26 2.58 16.35 0.06
CA THR A 26 2.78 17.75 0.45
C THR A 26 4.22 18.00 0.91
N LEU A 27 4.75 17.13 1.77
CA LEU A 27 6.13 17.20 2.25
C LEU A 27 7.15 17.05 1.13
N SER A 28 6.91 16.14 0.18
CA SER A 28 7.82 15.87 -0.94
C SER A 28 7.93 17.01 -1.95
N ALA A 29 7.12 18.06 -1.83
CA ALA A 29 7.24 19.27 -2.65
C ALA A 29 8.54 20.04 -2.36
N HIS A 30 9.12 19.89 -1.16
CA HIS A 30 10.32 20.63 -0.75
C HIS A 30 11.31 19.82 0.09
N LEU A 31 10.89 18.70 0.69
CA LEU A 31 11.79 17.83 1.46
C LEU A 31 12.29 16.65 0.63
N PRO A 32 13.55 16.20 0.86
CA PRO A 32 14.08 15.01 0.24
C PRO A 32 13.29 13.76 0.64
N VAL A 33 13.07 12.86 -0.30
CA VAL A 33 12.33 11.59 -0.07
C VAL A 33 13.00 10.74 1.02
N SER A 34 14.34 10.74 1.09
CA SER A 34 15.10 10.04 2.13
C SER A 34 14.74 10.52 3.54
N GLU A 35 14.60 11.83 3.72
CA GLU A 35 14.25 12.45 4.98
C GLU A 35 12.81 12.10 5.39
N ILE A 36 11.88 12.16 4.45
CA ILE A 36 10.47 11.77 4.68
C ILE A 36 10.40 10.31 5.15
N ILE A 37 11.08 9.39 4.46
CA ILE A 37 11.09 7.96 4.80
C ILE A 37 11.73 7.72 6.16
N LEU A 38 12.85 8.39 6.44
CA LEU A 38 13.56 8.27 7.71
C LEU A 38 12.66 8.67 8.89
N ILE A 39 12.02 9.84 8.80
CA ILE A 39 11.18 10.37 9.86
C ILE A 39 9.92 9.52 10.03
N LEU A 40 9.19 9.19 8.97
CA LEU A 40 7.98 8.37 9.05
C LEU A 40 8.28 6.95 9.54
N GLY A 41 9.35 6.34 9.06
CA GLY A 41 9.78 5.02 9.51
C GLY A 41 10.18 5.03 10.99
N SER A 42 10.92 6.04 11.45
CA SER A 42 11.34 6.18 12.84
C SER A 42 10.14 6.46 13.76
N THR A 43 9.29 7.41 13.42
CA THR A 43 8.09 7.75 14.22
C THR A 43 7.11 6.58 14.28
N GLY A 44 6.84 5.92 13.14
CA GLY A 44 6.00 4.73 13.10
C GLY A 44 6.57 3.57 13.93
N SER A 45 7.89 3.35 13.88
CA SER A 45 8.58 2.35 14.69
C SER A 45 8.43 2.64 16.18
N ILE A 46 8.62 3.89 16.61
CA ILE A 46 8.46 4.30 18.01
C ILE A 46 7.02 4.07 18.47
N ILE A 47 6.03 4.48 17.67
CA ILE A 47 4.62 4.29 18.02
C ILE A 47 4.27 2.81 18.14
N PHE A 48 4.68 1.96 17.17
CA PHE A 48 4.43 0.52 17.25
C PHE A 48 5.22 -0.16 18.35
N LEU A 49 6.41 0.34 18.72
CA LEU A 49 7.14 -0.12 19.90
C LEU A 49 6.35 0.16 21.19
N ILE A 50 5.83 1.38 21.35
CA ILE A 50 5.00 1.74 22.49
C ILE A 50 3.74 0.85 22.55
N ILE A 51 3.06 0.66 21.43
CA ILE A 51 1.87 -0.22 21.36
C ILE A 51 2.25 -1.67 21.73
N ALA A 52 3.40 -2.18 21.25
CA ALA A 52 3.87 -3.52 21.56
C ALA A 52 4.14 -3.69 23.06
N LEU A 53 4.79 -2.69 23.69
CA LEU A 53 5.03 -2.69 25.14
C LEU A 53 3.73 -2.65 25.94
N LEU A 54 2.77 -1.81 25.56
CA LEU A 54 1.46 -1.72 26.22
C LEU A 54 0.66 -3.02 26.09
N GLN A 55 0.73 -3.69 24.95
CA GLN A 55 0.08 -4.99 24.69
C GLN A 55 0.87 -6.17 25.24
N ARG A 56 2.05 -5.95 25.83
CA ARG A 56 2.99 -7.00 26.26
C ARG A 56 3.31 -7.98 25.14
N ALA A 57 3.33 -7.51 23.89
CA ALA A 57 3.67 -8.32 22.73
C ALA A 57 5.18 -8.56 22.69
N PRO A 58 5.66 -9.76 22.29
CA PRO A 58 7.08 -10.05 22.19
C PRO A 58 7.71 -9.19 21.09
N ILE A 59 8.67 -8.34 21.49
CA ILE A 59 9.45 -7.52 20.54
C ILE A 59 10.45 -8.41 19.80
N ILE A 60 11.19 -9.24 20.55
CA ILE A 60 12.16 -10.20 20.00
C ILE A 60 11.53 -11.60 20.05
N HIS A 61 11.43 -12.27 18.92
CA HIS A 61 10.87 -13.61 18.80
C HIS A 61 11.66 -14.40 17.76
N LYS A 62 11.87 -15.71 18.02
CA LYS A 62 12.61 -16.60 17.10
C LYS A 62 12.04 -16.64 15.67
N ASP A 63 10.73 -16.48 15.56
CA ASP A 63 10.03 -16.51 14.27
C ASP A 63 10.30 -15.27 13.41
N LEU A 64 10.93 -14.22 13.93
CA LEU A 64 11.40 -13.08 13.14
C LEU A 64 12.45 -13.50 12.10
N LEU A 65 13.23 -14.56 12.39
CA LEU A 65 14.20 -15.13 11.46
C LEU A 65 13.57 -16.13 10.46
N ASN A 66 12.26 -16.33 10.54
CA ASN A 66 11.58 -17.18 9.56
C ASN A 66 11.68 -16.55 8.17
N ARG A 67 12.05 -17.36 7.17
CA ARG A 67 12.24 -16.91 5.78
C ARG A 67 11.06 -16.11 5.24
N TYR A 68 9.84 -16.50 5.56
CA TYR A 68 8.64 -15.78 5.07
C TYR A 68 8.44 -14.43 5.76
N VAL A 69 8.81 -14.30 7.04
CA VAL A 69 8.79 -13.02 7.77
C VAL A 69 9.83 -12.08 7.18
N ILE A 70 11.06 -12.57 6.95
CA ILE A 70 12.12 -11.78 6.31
C ILE A 70 11.70 -11.36 4.90
N THR A 71 11.25 -12.29 4.07
CA THR A 71 10.79 -12.00 2.71
C THR A 71 9.66 -10.97 2.71
N ARG A 72 8.68 -11.12 3.61
CA ARG A 72 7.59 -10.14 3.77
C ARG A 72 8.13 -8.75 4.11
N THR A 73 9.05 -8.67 5.07
CA THR A 73 9.62 -7.39 5.51
C THR A 73 10.44 -6.73 4.41
N VAL A 74 11.23 -7.49 3.64
CA VAL A 74 11.98 -7.00 2.48
C VAL A 74 11.03 -6.49 1.39
N PHE A 75 9.98 -7.23 1.08
CA PHE A 75 8.99 -6.80 0.10
C PHE A 75 8.20 -5.57 0.57
N GLU A 76 7.88 -5.47 1.85
CA GLU A 76 7.25 -4.27 2.45
C GLU A 76 8.16 -3.05 2.30
N LEU A 77 9.46 -3.22 2.64
CA LEU A 77 10.46 -2.15 2.54
C LEU A 77 10.51 -1.58 1.12
N PHE A 78 10.77 -2.45 0.13
CA PHE A 78 10.87 -1.98 -1.26
C PHE A 78 9.54 -1.49 -1.80
N GLY A 79 8.42 -2.12 -1.41
CA GLY A 79 7.08 -1.70 -1.80
C GLY A 79 6.75 -0.30 -1.31
N ALA A 80 6.98 -0.02 -0.04
CA ALA A 80 6.77 1.30 0.56
C ALA A 80 7.75 2.33 0.00
N LEU A 81 9.05 1.98 -0.13
CA LEU A 81 10.08 2.84 -0.70
C LEU A 81 9.70 3.31 -2.10
N PHE A 82 9.42 2.37 -3.02
CA PHE A 82 9.08 2.72 -4.40
C PHE A 82 7.76 3.49 -4.49
N PHE A 83 6.79 3.17 -3.63
CA PHE A 83 5.54 3.89 -3.64
C PHE A 83 5.67 5.33 -3.13
N VAL A 84 6.48 5.58 -2.09
CA VAL A 84 6.77 6.94 -1.61
C VAL A 84 7.53 7.74 -2.68
N ILE A 85 8.50 7.13 -3.37
CA ILE A 85 9.18 7.75 -4.52
C ILE A 85 8.15 8.10 -5.62
N ALA A 86 7.22 7.21 -5.92
CA ALA A 86 6.17 7.47 -6.91
C ALA A 86 5.29 8.64 -6.51
N ILE A 87 4.81 8.69 -5.25
CA ILE A 87 4.02 9.82 -4.72
C ILE A 87 4.79 11.14 -4.86
N ALA A 88 6.08 11.14 -4.52
CA ALA A 88 6.90 12.33 -4.61
C ALA A 88 7.03 12.85 -6.05
N LEU A 89 7.23 11.97 -7.02
CA LEU A 89 7.61 12.30 -8.39
C LEU A 89 6.44 12.35 -9.39
N THR A 90 5.25 11.88 -9.02
CA THR A 90 4.07 11.82 -9.91
C THR A 90 2.83 12.39 -9.23
N PRO A 91 1.76 12.71 -9.97
CA PRO A 91 0.48 13.05 -9.35
C PRO A 91 -0.01 11.95 -8.41
N LEU A 92 -0.54 12.33 -7.24
CA LEU A 92 -1.05 11.39 -6.24
C LEU A 92 -2.18 10.51 -6.81
N SER A 93 -3.04 11.11 -7.64
CA SER A 93 -4.10 10.42 -8.37
C SER A 93 -3.58 9.27 -9.22
N SER A 94 -2.51 9.50 -9.98
CA SER A 94 -1.89 8.48 -10.86
C SER A 94 -1.17 7.40 -10.06
N ALA A 95 -0.36 7.77 -9.07
CA ALA A 95 0.36 6.81 -8.22
C ALA A 95 -0.61 5.88 -7.48
N SER A 96 -1.67 6.44 -6.88
CA SER A 96 -2.67 5.68 -6.16
C SER A 96 -3.52 4.78 -7.07
N ALA A 97 -3.80 5.22 -8.31
CA ALA A 97 -4.52 4.40 -9.28
C ALA A 97 -3.70 3.18 -9.73
N ILE A 98 -2.41 3.37 -10.02
CA ILE A 98 -1.51 2.27 -10.40
C ILE A 98 -1.36 1.27 -9.25
N LEU A 99 -1.28 1.74 -8.00
CA LEU A 99 -1.17 0.87 -6.83
C LEU A 99 -2.32 -0.14 -6.73
N GLN A 100 -3.51 0.21 -7.22
CA GLN A 100 -4.69 -0.66 -7.17
C GLN A 100 -4.59 -1.91 -8.07
N ILE A 101 -3.53 -2.07 -8.85
CA ILE A 101 -3.24 -3.33 -9.54
C ILE A 101 -2.74 -4.42 -8.58
N THR A 102 -2.31 -4.05 -7.37
CA THR A 102 -1.75 -4.98 -6.38
C THR A 102 -2.58 -6.26 -6.20
N PRO A 103 -3.90 -6.24 -6.01
CA PRO A 103 -4.68 -7.47 -5.86
C PRO A 103 -4.66 -8.37 -7.11
N LEU A 104 -4.56 -7.79 -8.31
CA LEU A 104 -4.44 -8.54 -9.56
C LEU A 104 -3.06 -9.22 -9.65
N LEU A 105 -2.00 -8.53 -9.23
CA LEU A 105 -0.66 -9.10 -9.12
C LEU A 105 -0.59 -10.23 -8.09
N VAL A 106 -1.32 -10.11 -6.97
CA VAL A 106 -1.47 -11.20 -5.98
C VAL A 106 -2.13 -12.43 -6.62
N THR A 107 -3.12 -12.24 -7.49
CA THR A 107 -3.76 -13.34 -8.22
C THR A 107 -2.76 -14.08 -9.13
N ILE A 108 -1.93 -13.33 -9.87
CA ILE A 108 -0.85 -13.92 -10.68
C ILE A 108 0.13 -14.70 -9.80
N GLY A 109 0.59 -14.08 -8.71
CA GLY A 109 1.52 -14.70 -7.78
C GLY A 109 0.94 -15.97 -7.13
N ALA A 110 -0.35 -15.98 -6.80
CA ALA A 110 -1.03 -17.16 -6.27
C ALA A 110 -1.04 -18.31 -7.27
N ALA A 111 -1.31 -18.04 -8.55
CA ALA A 111 -1.23 -19.05 -9.60
C ALA A 111 0.19 -19.63 -9.77
N VAL A 112 1.20 -18.76 -9.76
CA VAL A 112 2.60 -19.15 -10.02
C VAL A 112 3.23 -19.85 -8.81
N PHE A 113 3.14 -19.24 -7.62
CA PHE A 113 3.86 -19.72 -6.43
C PHE A 113 3.10 -20.78 -5.63
N PHE A 114 1.77 -20.68 -5.57
CA PHE A 114 0.92 -21.64 -4.85
C PHE A 114 0.24 -22.65 -5.77
N ARG A 115 0.46 -22.55 -7.09
CA ARG A 115 -0.13 -23.43 -8.12
C ARG A 115 -1.65 -23.47 -8.03
N GLU A 116 -2.27 -22.33 -7.69
CA GLU A 116 -3.72 -22.22 -7.64
C GLU A 116 -4.31 -22.27 -9.05
N ASN A 117 -5.41 -22.98 -9.20
CA ASN A 117 -6.12 -23.03 -10.47
C ASN A 117 -6.88 -21.71 -10.69
N VAL A 118 -6.25 -20.81 -11.44
CA VAL A 118 -6.86 -19.54 -11.84
C VAL A 118 -7.60 -19.77 -13.17
N GLY A 119 -8.93 -19.71 -13.12
CA GLY A 119 -9.76 -19.86 -14.30
C GLY A 119 -9.53 -18.74 -15.33
N TRP A 120 -9.83 -19.02 -16.61
CA TRP A 120 -9.60 -18.08 -17.73
C TRP A 120 -10.22 -16.70 -17.53
N ARG A 121 -11.36 -16.60 -16.86
CA ARG A 121 -12.03 -15.32 -16.56
C ARG A 121 -11.26 -14.44 -15.58
N ARG A 122 -10.50 -15.02 -14.63
CA ARG A 122 -9.60 -14.25 -13.78
C ARG A 122 -8.40 -13.75 -14.56
N TRP A 123 -7.86 -14.57 -15.46
CA TRP A 123 -6.79 -14.16 -16.37
C TRP A 123 -7.22 -13.00 -17.27
N THR A 124 -8.45 -13.02 -17.80
CA THR A 124 -8.97 -11.88 -18.59
C THR A 124 -9.12 -10.61 -17.74
N ALA A 125 -9.58 -10.72 -16.49
CA ALA A 125 -9.65 -9.58 -15.58
C ALA A 125 -8.26 -9.01 -15.28
N VAL A 126 -7.27 -9.87 -15.06
CA VAL A 126 -5.87 -9.44 -14.88
C VAL A 126 -5.37 -8.68 -16.11
N LEU A 127 -5.58 -9.20 -17.31
CA LEU A 127 -5.17 -8.54 -18.55
C LEU A 127 -5.87 -7.18 -18.73
N ILE A 128 -7.17 -7.10 -18.44
CA ILE A 128 -7.93 -5.84 -18.51
C ILE A 128 -7.38 -4.84 -17.49
N GLY A 129 -7.07 -5.27 -16.28
CA GLY A 129 -6.44 -4.41 -15.27
C GLY A 129 -5.07 -3.88 -15.71
N PHE A 130 -4.25 -4.71 -16.37
CA PHE A 130 -2.99 -4.26 -16.96
C PHE A 130 -3.19 -3.23 -18.08
N ILE A 131 -4.21 -3.37 -18.90
CA ILE A 131 -4.58 -2.34 -19.91
C ILE A 131 -4.90 -1.02 -19.18
N GLY A 132 -5.63 -1.06 -18.07
CA GLY A 132 -5.88 0.12 -17.24
C GLY A 132 -4.59 0.80 -16.76
N VAL A 133 -3.59 0.03 -16.32
CA VAL A 133 -2.27 0.57 -15.96
C VAL A 133 -1.56 1.20 -17.16
N LEU A 134 -1.59 0.55 -18.33
CA LEU A 134 -0.98 1.09 -19.55
C LEU A 134 -1.64 2.41 -19.99
N LEU A 135 -2.96 2.57 -19.80
CA LEU A 135 -3.67 3.83 -20.05
C LEU A 135 -3.18 4.96 -19.15
N ILE A 136 -2.79 4.66 -17.90
CA ILE A 136 -2.24 5.66 -16.97
C ILE A 136 -0.76 5.92 -17.28
N LEU A 137 0.04 4.88 -17.52
CA LEU A 137 1.47 4.99 -17.79
C LEU A 137 1.80 5.63 -19.14
N ARG A 138 1.01 5.32 -20.18
CA ARG A 138 1.18 5.81 -21.57
C ARG A 138 2.59 5.62 -22.13
N PRO A 139 3.18 4.42 -22.07
CA PRO A 139 4.52 4.22 -22.58
C PRO A 139 4.60 4.53 -24.08
N GLY A 140 5.52 5.43 -24.48
CA GLY A 140 5.71 5.83 -25.88
C GLY A 140 4.76 6.91 -26.41
N PHE A 141 3.83 7.43 -25.61
CA PHE A 141 2.93 8.52 -25.97
C PHE A 141 3.27 9.82 -25.25
N GLY A 142 2.84 10.95 -25.80
CA GLY A 142 2.95 12.25 -25.11
C GLY A 142 2.27 12.19 -23.73
N GLY A 143 3.03 12.58 -22.68
CA GLY A 143 2.56 12.51 -21.29
C GLY A 143 3.06 11.31 -20.49
N PHE A 144 3.93 10.46 -21.05
CA PHE A 144 4.63 9.42 -20.29
C PHE A 144 5.49 10.03 -19.18
N MET A 145 5.24 9.62 -17.95
CA MET A 145 6.05 9.98 -16.79
C MET A 145 6.85 8.75 -16.35
N PRO A 146 8.17 8.69 -16.64
CA PRO A 146 9.00 7.53 -16.27
C PRO A 146 8.95 7.20 -14.78
N ALA A 147 8.78 8.21 -13.94
CA ALA A 147 8.63 8.05 -12.49
C ALA A 147 7.39 7.21 -12.08
N SER A 148 6.37 7.10 -12.93
CA SER A 148 5.21 6.24 -12.69
C SER A 148 5.57 4.74 -12.64
N ILE A 149 6.73 4.35 -13.16
CA ILE A 149 7.27 2.99 -13.04
C ILE A 149 7.49 2.64 -11.57
N PHE A 150 7.86 3.60 -10.73
CA PHE A 150 8.01 3.37 -9.30
C PHE A 150 6.69 2.97 -8.63
N ALA A 151 5.54 3.51 -9.06
CA ALA A 151 4.24 3.06 -8.56
C ALA A 151 3.95 1.59 -8.92
N LEU A 152 4.31 1.17 -10.14
CA LEU A 152 4.18 -0.21 -10.57
C LEU A 152 5.12 -1.15 -9.78
N LEU A 153 6.38 -0.76 -9.61
CA LEU A 153 7.33 -1.50 -8.76
C LEU A 153 6.81 -1.59 -7.32
N GLY A 154 6.32 -0.49 -6.76
CA GLY A 154 5.67 -0.47 -5.44
C GLY A 154 4.54 -1.49 -5.35
N ALA A 155 3.63 -1.51 -6.33
CA ALA A 155 2.53 -2.48 -6.40
C ALA A 155 3.03 -3.93 -6.49
N MET A 156 4.07 -4.20 -7.28
CA MET A 156 4.66 -5.54 -7.41
C MET A 156 5.26 -6.03 -6.09
N PHE A 157 6.04 -5.20 -5.41
CA PHE A 157 6.62 -5.56 -4.12
C PHE A 157 5.55 -5.71 -3.04
N LEU A 158 4.54 -4.85 -2.98
CA LEU A 158 3.43 -5.01 -2.05
C LEU A 158 2.59 -6.26 -2.33
N ALA A 159 2.44 -6.65 -3.59
CA ALA A 159 1.83 -7.95 -3.94
C ALA A 159 2.70 -9.11 -3.43
N GLY A 160 4.01 -9.04 -3.60
CA GLY A 160 4.96 -10.02 -3.05
C GLY A 160 4.89 -10.11 -1.52
N ARG A 161 4.74 -8.98 -0.82
CA ARG A 161 4.49 -8.92 0.62
C ARG A 161 3.21 -9.68 1.00
N ASP A 162 2.13 -9.45 0.29
CA ASP A 162 0.84 -10.12 0.57
C ASP A 162 0.94 -11.63 0.35
N LEU A 163 1.64 -12.07 -0.70
CA LEU A 163 1.92 -13.49 -0.95
C LEU A 163 2.81 -14.11 0.13
N ALA A 164 3.87 -13.41 0.54
CA ALA A 164 4.74 -13.87 1.63
C ALA A 164 3.97 -13.96 2.96
N THR A 165 3.09 -13.00 3.24
CA THR A 165 2.19 -13.01 4.42
C THR A 165 1.26 -14.22 4.37
N ARG A 166 0.72 -14.56 3.20
CA ARG A 166 -0.13 -15.75 3.02
C ARG A 166 0.63 -17.07 3.22
N ALA A 167 1.89 -17.11 2.82
CA ALA A 167 2.77 -18.28 3.01
C ALA A 167 3.25 -18.45 4.47
N MET A 168 3.12 -17.40 5.28
CA MET A 168 3.62 -17.36 6.64
C MET A 168 2.74 -18.19 7.59
N LYS A 169 3.32 -19.25 8.18
CA LYS A 169 2.66 -20.13 9.13
C LYS A 169 3.09 -19.88 10.59
N VAL A 170 3.52 -18.65 10.90
CA VAL A 170 3.99 -18.26 12.23
C VAL A 170 2.97 -17.39 12.95
N ASN A 171 2.89 -17.55 14.26
CA ASN A 171 1.93 -16.80 15.09
C ASN A 171 2.62 -15.59 15.74
N LEU A 172 3.07 -14.64 14.90
CA LEU A 172 3.59 -13.36 15.38
C LEU A 172 2.45 -12.35 15.58
N PRO A 173 2.46 -11.58 16.68
CA PRO A 173 1.54 -10.46 16.83
C PRO A 173 1.71 -9.46 15.69
N SER A 174 0.59 -8.95 15.21
CA SER A 174 0.61 -7.98 14.09
C SER A 174 1.36 -6.70 14.42
N VAL A 175 1.33 -6.30 15.71
CA VAL A 175 2.06 -5.13 16.19
C VAL A 175 3.58 -5.33 16.10
N THR A 176 4.08 -6.53 16.36
CA THR A 176 5.49 -6.87 16.20
C THR A 176 5.90 -6.83 14.73
N ILE A 177 5.06 -7.38 13.83
CA ILE A 177 5.30 -7.34 12.39
C ILE A 177 5.30 -5.89 11.89
N ALA A 178 4.38 -5.05 12.38
CA ALA A 178 4.32 -3.64 12.03
C ALA A 178 5.57 -2.87 12.49
N LEU A 179 6.01 -3.10 13.71
CA LEU A 179 7.24 -2.51 14.24
C LEU A 179 8.43 -2.75 13.30
N TYR A 180 8.66 -4.01 12.91
CA TYR A 180 9.78 -4.34 12.02
C TYR A 180 9.59 -3.84 10.59
N ALA A 181 8.35 -3.74 10.10
CA ALA A 181 8.06 -3.15 8.80
C ALA A 181 8.43 -1.66 8.76
N PHE A 182 8.00 -0.89 9.77
CA PHE A 182 8.34 0.53 9.86
C PHE A 182 9.82 0.77 10.15
N LEU A 183 10.45 -0.09 10.97
CA LEU A 183 11.89 -0.01 11.21
C LEU A 183 12.69 -0.23 9.91
N ALA A 184 12.36 -1.27 9.15
CA ALA A 184 12.99 -1.54 7.87
C ALA A 184 12.74 -0.41 6.86
N PHE A 185 11.52 0.14 6.81
CA PHE A 185 11.17 1.29 5.99
C PHE A 185 12.01 2.52 6.38
N GLY A 186 12.14 2.85 7.66
CA GLY A 186 12.98 3.96 8.12
C GLY A 186 14.46 3.77 7.77
N ILE A 187 14.98 2.56 7.95
CA ILE A 187 16.36 2.21 7.57
C ILE A 187 16.58 2.43 6.06
N SER A 188 15.58 2.17 5.21
CA SER A 188 15.72 2.40 3.76
C SER A 188 15.99 3.87 3.41
N GLY A 189 15.54 4.81 4.24
CA GLY A 189 15.84 6.24 4.09
C GLY A 189 17.34 6.54 4.15
N PHE A 190 18.10 5.85 5.01
CA PHE A 190 19.56 5.99 5.05
C PHE A 190 20.23 5.50 3.76
N PHE A 191 19.75 4.41 3.17
CA PHE A 191 20.35 3.87 1.94
C PHE A 191 20.15 4.77 0.72
N ILE A 192 19.05 5.53 0.67
CA ILE A 192 18.80 6.46 -0.43
C ILE A 192 19.31 7.88 -0.18
N MET A 193 19.73 8.19 1.06
CA MET A 193 20.26 9.50 1.46
C MET A 193 21.43 9.99 0.58
N PRO A 194 22.42 9.13 0.19
CA PRO A 194 23.51 9.56 -0.66
C PRO A 194 23.08 10.00 -2.07
N PHE A 195 21.89 9.61 -2.51
CA PHE A 195 21.34 9.94 -3.83
C PHE A 195 20.39 11.14 -3.79
N ASN A 196 20.14 11.72 -2.62
CA ASN A 196 19.25 12.84 -2.40
C ASN A 196 20.03 14.10 -1.96
N SER A 197 19.34 15.22 -1.95
CA SER A 197 19.86 16.48 -1.39
C SER A 197 20.15 16.33 0.11
N ALA A 198 20.98 17.22 0.67
CA ALA A 198 21.17 17.28 2.11
C ALA A 198 19.85 17.47 2.87
N MET A 199 19.80 17.00 4.10
CA MET A 199 18.63 17.18 4.97
C MET A 199 18.31 18.68 5.12
N ILE A 200 17.03 19.00 5.11
CA ILE A 200 16.52 20.37 5.18
C ILE A 200 15.96 20.60 6.58
N ALA A 201 16.20 21.76 7.17
CA ALA A 201 15.63 22.11 8.46
C ALA A 201 14.10 22.16 8.39
N LEU A 202 13.45 21.39 9.27
CA LEU A 202 12.00 21.29 9.31
C LEU A 202 11.36 22.57 9.83
N THR A 203 10.32 23.01 9.16
CA THR A 203 9.44 24.08 9.66
C THR A 203 8.39 23.51 10.64
N SER A 204 7.74 24.39 11.40
CA SER A 204 6.63 23.96 12.28
C SER A 204 5.49 23.32 11.50
N THR A 205 5.26 23.75 10.26
CA THR A 205 4.25 23.18 9.36
C THR A 205 4.62 21.77 8.94
N ASP A 206 5.90 21.51 8.65
CA ASP A 206 6.38 20.17 8.29
C ASP A 206 6.21 19.19 9.44
N ILE A 207 6.54 19.62 10.65
CA ILE A 207 6.34 18.82 11.86
C ILE A 207 4.85 18.43 11.99
N MET A 208 3.94 19.37 11.77
CA MET A 208 2.50 19.09 11.81
C MET A 208 2.08 18.08 10.73
N TYR A 209 2.62 18.19 9.52
CA TYR A 209 2.36 17.21 8.45
C TYR A 209 2.97 15.83 8.77
N PHE A 210 4.15 15.76 9.36
CA PHE A 210 4.72 14.48 9.82
C PHE A 210 3.90 13.84 10.93
N ILE A 211 3.40 14.62 11.88
CA ILE A 211 2.49 14.13 12.92
C ILE A 211 1.21 13.59 12.26
N GLY A 212 0.61 14.34 11.35
CA GLY A 212 -0.55 13.91 10.59
C GLY A 212 -0.31 12.60 9.85
N ALA A 213 0.74 12.51 9.04
CA ALA A 213 1.12 11.31 8.31
C ALA A 213 1.31 10.11 9.23
N SER A 214 2.04 10.28 10.35
CA SER A 214 2.30 9.21 11.30
C SER A 214 1.01 8.73 12.00
N VAL A 215 0.14 9.63 12.41
CA VAL A 215 -1.14 9.30 13.06
C VAL A 215 -2.05 8.55 12.10
N PHE A 216 -2.25 9.08 10.89
CA PHE A 216 -3.10 8.44 9.89
C PHE A 216 -2.52 7.11 9.41
N GLY A 217 -1.19 7.02 9.21
CA GLY A 217 -0.51 5.78 8.84
C GLY A 217 -0.67 4.68 9.90
N VAL A 218 -0.47 5.01 11.18
CA VAL A 218 -0.67 4.06 12.29
C VAL A 218 -2.13 3.61 12.39
N ILE A 219 -3.07 4.54 12.35
CA ILE A 219 -4.52 4.22 12.37
C ILE A 219 -4.87 3.34 11.17
N ALA A 220 -4.38 3.69 9.98
CA ALA A 220 -4.64 2.93 8.76
C ALA A 220 -4.09 1.51 8.85
N TYR A 221 -2.82 1.36 9.26
CA TYR A 221 -2.19 0.06 9.39
C TYR A 221 -2.89 -0.81 10.44
N TYR A 222 -3.19 -0.25 11.61
CA TYR A 222 -3.88 -0.97 12.67
C TYR A 222 -5.29 -1.40 12.26
N SER A 223 -6.03 -0.50 11.60
CA SER A 223 -7.37 -0.79 11.06
C SER A 223 -7.34 -1.86 9.99
N LEU A 224 -6.33 -1.85 9.09
CA LEU A 224 -6.13 -2.89 8.10
C LEU A 224 -5.91 -4.27 8.73
N VAL A 225 -5.10 -4.31 9.79
CA VAL A 225 -4.84 -5.55 10.53
C VAL A 225 -6.11 -6.08 11.20
N ILE A 226 -6.88 -5.21 11.85
CA ILE A 226 -8.17 -5.57 12.47
C ILE A 226 -9.13 -6.10 11.39
N ALA A 227 -9.30 -5.37 10.28
CA ALA A 227 -10.16 -5.77 9.17
C ALA A 227 -9.81 -7.18 8.66
N SER A 228 -8.51 -7.47 8.54
CA SER A 228 -8.02 -8.76 8.06
C SER A 228 -8.26 -9.93 9.02
N ARG A 229 -8.62 -9.67 10.29
CA ARG A 229 -8.82 -10.69 11.34
C ARG A 229 -10.26 -10.91 11.73
N ILE A 230 -11.14 -9.92 11.53
CA ILE A 230 -12.52 -9.96 12.06
C ILE A 230 -13.51 -10.66 11.12
N GLY A 231 -13.32 -10.57 9.81
CA GLY A 231 -14.31 -11.06 8.87
C GLY A 231 -13.74 -11.86 7.71
N GLU A 232 -14.61 -12.32 6.85
CA GLU A 232 -14.23 -13.07 5.66
C GLU A 232 -13.52 -12.16 4.65
N MET A 233 -12.26 -12.48 4.34
CA MET A 233 -11.44 -11.68 3.41
C MET A 233 -12.06 -11.56 2.02
N SER A 234 -12.81 -12.56 1.57
CA SER A 234 -13.58 -12.54 0.31
C SER A 234 -14.66 -11.46 0.28
N VAL A 235 -15.17 -11.04 1.45
CA VAL A 235 -16.18 -9.98 1.57
C VAL A 235 -15.52 -8.61 1.80
N ILE A 236 -14.39 -8.56 2.51
CA ILE A 236 -13.75 -7.33 2.96
C ILE A 236 -12.76 -6.78 1.93
N SER A 237 -12.03 -7.65 1.24
CA SER A 237 -10.96 -7.26 0.28
C SER A 237 -11.40 -6.30 -0.82
N PRO A 238 -12.63 -6.37 -1.40
CA PRO A 238 -13.06 -5.40 -2.42
C PRO A 238 -13.03 -3.95 -1.93
N PHE A 239 -13.22 -3.72 -0.62
CA PHE A 239 -13.20 -2.38 -0.05
C PHE A 239 -11.81 -1.75 0.01
N ARG A 240 -10.73 -2.50 -0.27
CA ARG A 240 -9.38 -1.95 -0.49
C ARG A 240 -9.35 -0.96 -1.67
N TYR A 241 -10.22 -1.14 -2.67
CA TYR A 241 -10.33 -0.20 -3.78
C TYR A 241 -10.89 1.17 -3.39
N SER A 242 -11.48 1.32 -2.20
CA SER A 242 -11.91 2.64 -1.70
C SER A 242 -10.74 3.63 -1.54
N ARG A 243 -9.48 3.14 -1.39
CA ARG A 243 -8.30 4.02 -1.32
C ARG A 243 -8.19 4.95 -2.53
N ILE A 244 -8.49 4.46 -3.74
CA ILE A 244 -8.40 5.31 -4.93
C ILE A 244 -9.44 6.44 -4.91
N VAL A 245 -10.64 6.16 -4.37
CA VAL A 245 -11.68 7.18 -4.24
C VAL A 245 -11.22 8.28 -3.30
N PHE A 246 -10.71 7.93 -2.11
CA PHE A 246 -10.18 8.91 -1.17
C PHE A 246 -8.96 9.65 -1.73
N ALA A 247 -8.01 8.93 -2.34
CA ALA A 247 -6.82 9.54 -2.93
C ALA A 247 -7.18 10.52 -4.06
N MET A 248 -8.12 10.16 -4.95
CA MET A 248 -8.59 11.06 -6.00
C MET A 248 -9.32 12.29 -5.45
N LEU A 249 -10.18 12.09 -4.46
CA LEU A 249 -10.86 13.22 -3.82
C LEU A 249 -9.86 14.18 -3.17
N LEU A 250 -8.88 13.66 -2.44
CA LEU A 250 -7.84 14.46 -1.79
C LEU A 250 -6.93 15.16 -2.81
N SER A 251 -6.55 14.47 -3.89
CA SER A 251 -5.71 15.04 -4.94
C SER A 251 -6.42 16.20 -5.65
N ILE A 252 -7.70 16.06 -5.95
CA ILE A 252 -8.49 17.13 -6.60
C ILE A 252 -8.79 18.28 -5.66
N LEU A 253 -9.29 18.00 -4.44
CA LEU A 253 -9.79 19.02 -3.53
C LEU A 253 -8.67 19.77 -2.81
N VAL A 254 -7.60 19.07 -2.40
CA VAL A 254 -6.52 19.64 -1.58
C VAL A 254 -5.32 20.02 -2.44
N LEU A 255 -4.81 19.09 -3.27
CA LEU A 255 -3.63 19.32 -4.10
C LEU A 255 -3.95 20.06 -5.41
N LYS A 256 -5.25 20.23 -5.73
CA LYS A 256 -5.72 20.87 -6.98
C LYS A 256 -5.20 20.16 -8.24
N GLU A 257 -4.93 18.85 -8.14
CA GLU A 257 -4.62 18.05 -9.31
C GLU A 257 -5.83 17.97 -10.25
N ASN A 258 -5.55 17.94 -11.55
CA ASN A 258 -6.57 17.73 -12.59
C ASN A 258 -6.26 16.41 -13.30
N PRO A 259 -6.71 15.24 -12.77
CA PRO A 259 -6.51 13.97 -13.44
C PRO A 259 -7.17 13.99 -14.82
N ASP A 260 -6.42 13.64 -15.83
CA ASP A 260 -6.95 13.62 -17.19
C ASP A 260 -7.87 12.40 -17.44
N SER A 261 -8.59 12.44 -18.56
CA SER A 261 -9.57 11.42 -18.91
C SER A 261 -8.97 10.01 -18.96
N LEU A 262 -7.72 9.85 -19.44
CA LEU A 262 -7.06 8.55 -19.54
C LEU A 262 -6.69 8.00 -18.15
N THR A 263 -6.29 8.86 -17.23
CA THR A 263 -6.06 8.48 -15.82
C THR A 263 -7.36 8.00 -15.17
N LEU A 264 -8.47 8.73 -15.38
CA LEU A 264 -9.78 8.35 -14.83
C LEU A 264 -10.31 7.05 -15.44
N ILE A 265 -10.20 6.88 -16.75
CA ILE A 265 -10.60 5.64 -17.44
C ILE A 265 -9.73 4.47 -16.96
N GLY A 266 -8.40 4.64 -16.93
CA GLY A 266 -7.48 3.60 -16.47
C GLY A 266 -7.75 3.18 -15.03
N ALA A 267 -7.97 4.13 -14.13
CA ALA A 267 -8.36 3.88 -12.74
C ALA A 267 -9.68 3.09 -12.64
N THR A 268 -10.69 3.50 -13.40
CA THR A 268 -11.99 2.81 -13.46
C THR A 268 -11.84 1.37 -13.97
N VAL A 269 -11.04 1.15 -15.01
CA VAL A 269 -10.75 -0.18 -15.58
C VAL A 269 -10.05 -1.07 -14.55
N ILE A 270 -9.06 -0.56 -13.82
CA ILE A 270 -8.34 -1.32 -12.78
C ILE A 270 -9.32 -1.73 -11.67
N VAL A 271 -10.09 -0.79 -11.15
CA VAL A 271 -11.06 -1.05 -10.07
C VAL A 271 -12.13 -2.04 -10.52
N ALA A 272 -12.72 -1.84 -11.70
CA ALA A 272 -13.76 -2.72 -12.22
C ALA A 272 -13.26 -4.15 -12.44
N SER A 273 -12.04 -4.32 -13.00
CA SER A 273 -11.43 -5.64 -13.22
C SER A 273 -11.13 -6.35 -11.91
N GLY A 274 -10.63 -5.60 -10.91
CA GLY A 274 -10.36 -6.12 -9.58
C GLY A 274 -11.64 -6.52 -8.84
N LEU A 275 -12.65 -5.67 -8.82
CA LEU A 275 -13.96 -5.99 -8.22
C LEU A 275 -14.61 -7.21 -8.87
N TYR A 276 -14.54 -7.31 -10.20
CA TYR A 276 -15.04 -8.49 -10.91
C TYR A 276 -14.37 -9.77 -10.43
N THR A 277 -13.04 -9.76 -10.25
CA THR A 277 -12.28 -10.90 -9.76
C THR A 277 -12.77 -11.32 -8.37
N PHE A 278 -12.94 -10.36 -7.44
CA PHE A 278 -13.41 -10.64 -6.07
C PHE A 278 -14.85 -11.15 -6.00
N ILE A 279 -15.79 -10.51 -6.71
CA ILE A 279 -17.19 -10.92 -6.72
C ILE A 279 -17.31 -12.37 -7.20
N ARG A 280 -16.55 -12.72 -8.22
CA ARG A 280 -16.58 -14.06 -8.76
C ARG A 280 -15.99 -15.10 -7.82
N GLU A 281 -14.91 -14.79 -7.07
CA GLU A 281 -14.38 -15.67 -6.03
C GLU A 281 -15.40 -15.95 -4.94
N SER A 282 -16.09 -14.92 -4.48
CA SER A 282 -17.10 -15.06 -3.43
C SER A 282 -18.30 -15.90 -3.86
N VAL A 283 -18.65 -15.90 -5.16
CA VAL A 283 -19.74 -16.72 -5.71
C VAL A 283 -19.33 -18.18 -5.87
N LEU A 284 -18.09 -18.45 -6.29
CA LEU A 284 -17.60 -19.82 -6.52
C LEU A 284 -17.22 -20.57 -5.24
N ASN A 285 -16.80 -19.85 -4.20
CA ASN A 285 -16.38 -20.42 -2.91
C ASN A 285 -17.53 -20.51 -1.89
N LYS A 286 -18.80 -20.31 -2.27
CA LYS A 286 -19.93 -20.63 -1.39
C LYS A 286 -19.94 -22.14 -1.20
N PRO A 287 -19.85 -22.64 0.06
CA PRO A 287 -20.06 -24.06 0.32
C PRO A 287 -21.50 -24.42 -0.14
N GLN A 288 -21.59 -25.49 -0.96
CA GLN A 288 -22.85 -26.14 -1.28
C GLN A 288 -23.44 -26.82 -0.04
#